data_b3c3f4bd17ae3182082159772291bd16
#
_entry.id   b3c3f4bd17ae3182082159772291bd16
#
_cell.length_a   1.000
_cell.length_b   1.000
_cell.length_c   1.000
_cell.angle_alpha   90.00
_cell.angle_beta   90.00
_cell.angle_gamma   90.00
#
_symmetry.space_group_name_H-M   'P 1'
#
loop_
_entity.id
_entity.type
_entity.pdbx_description
1 polymer ?
#
loop_
_entity_poly.entity_id
_entity_poly.type
_entity_poly.pdbx_seq_one_letter_code
_entity_poly.pdbx_strand_id
1 'polypeptide(L)'
;MAEINTYWEQDYYITDFDYGGGRYIVVLSQNTGWDGQKIVWDKTFPEKAVDEAWEQGLHITGMTYDGSDWIVVMSGVRECLQQGWFTRTNWRNFLDTISQKWDEDKIITTIGCKKNGSEVVYCGVSSKMSYSGSQGYKSVRPADILSALQELSNGNRIVTDLYDVDGAILAISEDVPGWSHQIFYTCPDFGVLSQAVDRVYQQNYYITALCYCLGGWVLVASR
;
A
#
# COMPACT_ATOMS: atom_id res chain seq x y z
N MET A 1 -19.55 0.56 -0.75
CA MET A 1 -19.53 -0.04 -2.11
C MET A 1 -20.29 0.82 -3.13
N ALA A 2 -21.52 1.24 -2.89
CA ALA A 2 -22.27 2.06 -3.87
C ALA A 2 -21.51 3.34 -4.29
N GLU A 3 -20.88 4.02 -3.34
CA GLU A 3 -20.10 5.23 -3.60
C GLU A 3 -18.84 4.95 -4.44
N ILE A 4 -18.13 3.86 -4.16
CA ILE A 4 -16.95 3.47 -4.97
C ILE A 4 -17.33 3.17 -6.42
N ASN A 5 -18.46 2.50 -6.65
CA ASN A 5 -18.94 2.22 -8.00
C ASN A 5 -19.16 3.51 -8.83
N THR A 6 -19.66 4.57 -8.19
CA THR A 6 -19.85 5.88 -8.84
C THR A 6 -18.50 6.50 -9.28
N TYR A 7 -17.45 6.28 -8.52
CA TYR A 7 -16.09 6.72 -8.90
C TYR A 7 -15.50 5.85 -10.00
N TRP A 8 -15.71 4.52 -9.97
CA TRP A 8 -15.28 3.63 -11.06
C TRP A 8 -15.93 3.99 -12.41
N GLU A 9 -17.21 4.38 -12.40
CA GLU A 9 -17.90 4.88 -13.62
C GLU A 9 -17.28 6.18 -14.18
N GLN A 10 -16.43 6.86 -13.40
CA GLN A 10 -15.71 8.08 -13.77
C GLN A 10 -14.21 7.83 -13.96
N ASP A 11 -13.79 6.58 -14.15
CA ASP A 11 -12.39 6.15 -14.31
C ASP A 11 -11.47 6.51 -13.13
N TYR A 12 -12.03 6.64 -11.91
CA TYR A 12 -11.24 6.68 -10.70
C TYR A 12 -11.01 5.26 -10.19
N TYR A 13 -9.77 4.96 -9.81
CA TYR A 13 -9.39 3.67 -9.23
C TYR A 13 -8.80 3.87 -7.83
N ILE A 14 -9.02 2.89 -6.96
CA ILE A 14 -8.41 2.86 -5.64
C ILE A 14 -6.91 2.62 -5.83
N THR A 15 -6.11 3.62 -5.49
CA THR A 15 -4.64 3.55 -5.59
C THR A 15 -3.98 3.29 -4.25
N ASP A 16 -4.67 3.62 -3.16
CA ASP A 16 -4.24 3.27 -1.81
C ASP A 16 -5.45 3.25 -0.86
N PHE A 17 -5.38 2.48 0.19
CA PHE A 17 -6.40 2.47 1.24
C PHE A 17 -5.86 1.82 2.51
N ASP A 18 -6.39 2.25 3.64
CA ASP A 18 -6.13 1.60 4.91
C ASP A 18 -7.32 1.71 5.86
N TYR A 19 -7.31 0.86 6.90
CA TYR A 19 -8.32 0.83 7.95
C TYR A 19 -7.71 1.24 9.29
N GLY A 20 -8.32 2.24 9.92
CA GLY A 20 -7.88 2.65 11.24
C GLY A 20 -8.85 3.62 11.90
N GLY A 21 -8.84 3.68 13.23
CA GLY A 21 -9.77 4.52 13.98
C GLY A 21 -11.25 4.20 13.72
N GLY A 22 -11.58 2.95 13.37
CA GLY A 22 -12.92 2.48 13.08
C GLY A 22 -13.49 2.92 11.72
N ARG A 23 -12.63 3.28 10.76
CA ARG A 23 -13.04 3.69 9.41
C ARG A 23 -12.01 3.29 8.35
N TYR A 24 -12.50 3.15 7.13
CA TYR A 24 -11.64 3.06 5.94
C TYR A 24 -11.36 4.46 5.39
N ILE A 25 -10.11 4.69 5.01
CA ILE A 25 -9.74 5.82 4.15
C ILE A 25 -9.29 5.23 2.81
N VAL A 26 -9.80 5.80 1.74
CA VAL A 26 -9.56 5.32 0.38
C VAL A 26 -9.03 6.48 -0.46
N VAL A 27 -7.91 6.27 -1.11
CA VAL A 27 -7.35 7.19 -2.10
C VAL A 27 -7.80 6.74 -3.49
N LEU A 28 -8.40 7.65 -4.23
CA LEU A 28 -8.90 7.42 -5.57
C LEU A 28 -8.15 8.29 -6.56
N SER A 29 -7.64 7.71 -7.63
CA SER A 29 -6.88 8.41 -8.67
C SER A 29 -7.41 8.12 -10.07
N GLN A 30 -7.33 9.12 -10.95
CA GLN A 30 -7.56 8.97 -12.38
C GLN A 30 -6.23 8.81 -13.13
N ASN A 31 -6.30 8.40 -14.39
CA ASN A 31 -5.13 8.27 -15.27
C ASN A 31 -4.06 7.30 -14.73
N THR A 32 -4.49 6.29 -14.01
CA THR A 32 -3.60 5.25 -13.45
C THR A 32 -3.04 4.31 -14.53
N GLY A 33 -3.63 4.29 -15.71
CA GLY A 33 -3.35 3.29 -16.75
C GLY A 33 -3.97 1.91 -16.45
N TRP A 34 -4.72 1.78 -15.36
CA TRP A 34 -5.37 0.53 -14.96
C TRP A 34 -6.66 0.28 -15.75
N ASP A 35 -7.04 -1.01 -15.82
CA ASP A 35 -8.15 -1.47 -16.62
C ASP A 35 -9.06 -2.36 -15.76
N GLY A 36 -10.09 -1.75 -15.19
CA GLY A 36 -11.00 -2.41 -14.26
C GLY A 36 -10.44 -2.58 -12.85
N GLN A 37 -11.33 -2.73 -11.90
CA GLN A 37 -10.98 -2.96 -10.50
C GLN A 37 -12.07 -3.76 -9.79
N LYS A 38 -11.66 -4.57 -8.81
CA LYS A 38 -12.53 -5.40 -7.98
C LYS A 38 -12.05 -5.35 -6.54
N ILE A 39 -12.98 -5.38 -5.60
CA ILE A 39 -12.70 -5.56 -4.18
C ILE A 39 -13.25 -6.92 -3.75
N VAL A 40 -12.44 -7.68 -3.05
CA VAL A 40 -12.83 -8.94 -2.41
C VAL A 40 -12.52 -8.87 -0.92
N TRP A 41 -13.37 -9.50 -0.09
CA TRP A 41 -13.17 -9.56 1.36
C TRP A 41 -13.58 -10.92 1.91
N ASP A 42 -12.84 -11.41 2.90
CA ASP A 42 -13.14 -12.66 3.60
C ASP A 42 -12.42 -12.66 4.98
N LYS A 43 -12.91 -13.46 5.92
CA LYS A 43 -12.29 -13.66 7.24
C LYS A 43 -10.91 -14.31 7.15
N THR A 44 -10.69 -15.12 6.12
CA THR A 44 -9.40 -15.66 5.73
C THR A 44 -8.91 -14.95 4.49
N PHE A 45 -7.60 -15.04 4.20
CA PHE A 45 -7.10 -14.50 2.93
C PHE A 45 -7.88 -15.13 1.76
N PRO A 46 -8.46 -14.32 0.84
CA PRO A 46 -9.44 -14.81 -0.14
C PRO A 46 -8.78 -15.47 -1.37
N GLU A 47 -8.00 -16.53 -1.15
CA GLU A 47 -7.18 -17.21 -2.18
C GLU A 47 -7.98 -17.53 -3.45
N LYS A 48 -9.15 -18.17 -3.29
CA LYS A 48 -9.98 -18.56 -4.44
C LYS A 48 -10.44 -17.36 -5.27
N ALA A 49 -10.85 -16.27 -4.61
CA ALA A 49 -11.30 -15.07 -5.31
C ALA A 49 -10.14 -14.32 -5.96
N VAL A 50 -8.94 -14.42 -5.40
CA VAL A 50 -7.70 -13.91 -5.98
C VAL A 50 -7.32 -14.70 -7.22
N ASP A 51 -7.35 -16.04 -7.18
CA ASP A 51 -7.06 -16.91 -8.33
C ASP A 51 -8.03 -16.63 -9.49
N GLU A 52 -9.34 -16.58 -9.19
CA GLU A 52 -10.37 -16.23 -10.18
C GLU A 52 -10.17 -14.84 -10.81
N ALA A 53 -9.67 -13.88 -10.05
CA ALA A 53 -9.37 -12.54 -10.54
C ALA A 53 -8.08 -12.50 -11.37
N TRP A 54 -7.06 -13.27 -11.01
CA TRP A 54 -5.85 -13.43 -11.83
C TRP A 54 -6.17 -14.02 -13.21
N GLU A 55 -7.08 -15.00 -13.29
CA GLU A 55 -7.56 -15.55 -14.57
C GLU A 55 -8.25 -14.47 -15.44
N GLN A 56 -8.79 -13.42 -14.82
CA GLN A 56 -9.40 -12.26 -15.50
C GLN A 56 -8.38 -11.14 -15.80
N GLY A 57 -7.09 -11.33 -15.50
CA GLY A 57 -6.04 -10.34 -15.71
C GLY A 57 -6.01 -9.23 -14.64
N LEU A 58 -6.71 -9.41 -13.51
CA LEU A 58 -6.65 -8.48 -12.39
C LEU A 58 -5.55 -8.92 -11.41
N HIS A 59 -4.79 -7.98 -10.91
CA HIS A 59 -3.68 -8.18 -9.98
C HIS A 59 -3.96 -7.50 -8.63
N ILE A 60 -3.47 -8.06 -7.54
CA ILE A 60 -3.59 -7.42 -6.22
C ILE A 60 -2.81 -6.12 -6.23
N THR A 61 -3.48 -5.01 -5.99
CA THR A 61 -2.89 -3.66 -5.91
C THR A 61 -2.96 -3.05 -4.52
N GLY A 62 -3.72 -3.63 -3.62
CA GLY A 62 -3.77 -3.21 -2.23
C GLY A 62 -4.41 -4.27 -1.34
N MET A 63 -4.02 -4.33 -0.08
CA MET A 63 -4.68 -5.15 0.93
C MET A 63 -4.54 -4.56 2.33
N THR A 64 -5.55 -4.77 3.15
CA THR A 64 -5.52 -4.50 4.59
C THR A 64 -6.34 -5.53 5.35
N TYR A 65 -6.14 -5.62 6.67
CA TYR A 65 -6.97 -6.42 7.57
C TYR A 65 -7.61 -5.50 8.60
N ASP A 66 -8.95 -5.46 8.66
CA ASP A 66 -9.70 -4.52 9.50
C ASP A 66 -9.95 -5.00 10.94
N GLY A 67 -9.37 -6.13 11.30
CA GLY A 67 -9.62 -6.79 12.58
C GLY A 67 -10.65 -7.93 12.49
N SER A 68 -11.40 -8.02 11.38
CA SER A 68 -12.40 -9.05 11.10
C SER A 68 -12.13 -9.76 9.78
N ASP A 69 -11.92 -8.97 8.74
CA ASP A 69 -11.81 -9.46 7.37
C ASP A 69 -10.54 -8.94 6.68
N TRP A 70 -10.02 -9.75 5.77
CA TRP A 70 -9.10 -9.29 4.75
C TRP A 70 -9.87 -8.54 3.69
N ILE A 71 -9.41 -7.37 3.34
CA ILE A 71 -9.89 -6.59 2.19
C ILE A 71 -8.76 -6.53 1.17
N VAL A 72 -9.04 -6.98 -0.04
CA VAL A 72 -8.08 -7.04 -1.14
C VAL A 72 -8.65 -6.30 -2.34
N VAL A 73 -7.90 -5.32 -2.83
CA VAL A 73 -8.20 -4.59 -4.05
C VAL A 73 -7.38 -5.19 -5.18
N MET A 74 -8.04 -5.47 -6.29
CA MET A 74 -7.42 -6.06 -7.48
C MET A 74 -7.74 -5.20 -8.70
N SER A 75 -6.70 -4.88 -9.48
CA SER A 75 -6.79 -3.97 -10.62
C SER A 75 -6.15 -4.57 -11.87
N GLY A 76 -6.62 -4.19 -13.05
CA GLY A 76 -6.02 -4.56 -14.33
C GLY A 76 -4.75 -3.75 -14.57
N VAL A 77 -3.61 -4.22 -14.08
CA VAL A 77 -2.29 -3.58 -14.21
C VAL A 77 -1.55 -4.20 -15.38
N ARG A 78 -1.50 -3.49 -16.51
CA ARG A 78 -0.90 -3.99 -17.77
C ARG A 78 0.58 -4.27 -17.66
N GLU A 79 1.27 -3.55 -16.81
CA GLU A 79 2.71 -3.70 -16.56
C GLU A 79 3.04 -4.92 -15.71
N CYS A 80 2.07 -5.54 -15.05
CA CYS A 80 2.27 -6.72 -14.21
C CYS A 80 2.31 -7.99 -15.06
N LEU A 81 3.49 -8.59 -15.17
CA LEU A 81 3.71 -9.80 -15.96
C LEU A 81 3.43 -11.08 -15.17
N GLN A 82 3.67 -11.05 -13.88
CA GLN A 82 3.47 -12.17 -12.96
C GLN A 82 3.33 -11.64 -11.54
N GLN A 83 2.41 -12.23 -10.79
CA GLN A 83 2.19 -11.90 -9.38
C GLN A 83 2.09 -13.16 -8.54
N GLY A 84 2.46 -13.04 -7.28
CA GLY A 84 2.28 -14.08 -6.27
C GLY A 84 2.24 -13.47 -4.88
N TRP A 85 1.60 -14.17 -3.95
CA TRP A 85 1.56 -13.78 -2.55
C TRP A 85 2.30 -14.80 -1.67
N PHE A 86 2.69 -14.36 -0.48
CA PHE A 86 3.36 -15.19 0.50
C PHE A 86 2.98 -14.75 1.91
N THR A 87 3.00 -15.67 2.86
CA THR A 87 2.75 -15.38 4.28
C THR A 87 3.91 -15.85 5.15
N ARG A 88 4.11 -15.17 6.27
CA ARG A 88 5.05 -15.54 7.33
C ARG A 88 4.46 -15.16 8.69
N THR A 89 4.80 -15.91 9.71
CA THR A 89 4.46 -15.62 11.11
C THR A 89 5.62 -15.02 11.90
N ASN A 90 6.80 -14.99 11.31
CA ASN A 90 7.99 -14.41 11.89
C ASN A 90 8.44 -13.20 11.06
N TRP A 91 8.63 -12.06 11.72
CA TRP A 91 8.98 -10.80 11.08
C TRP A 91 10.30 -10.87 10.30
N ARG A 92 11.35 -11.46 10.89
CA ARG A 92 12.64 -11.59 10.21
C ARG A 92 12.53 -12.44 8.94
N ASN A 93 11.84 -13.58 9.02
CA ASN A 93 11.61 -14.43 7.85
C ASN A 93 10.78 -13.72 6.78
N PHE A 94 9.91 -12.80 7.18
CA PHE A 94 9.15 -11.98 6.25
C PHE A 94 10.06 -11.00 5.49
N LEU A 95 10.94 -10.29 6.18
CA LEU A 95 11.93 -9.40 5.56
C LEU A 95 12.93 -10.16 4.68
N ASP A 96 13.39 -11.33 5.13
CA ASP A 96 14.26 -12.21 4.33
C ASP A 96 13.56 -12.65 3.04
N THR A 97 12.23 -12.92 3.10
CA THR A 97 11.44 -13.26 1.90
C THR A 97 11.31 -12.06 0.96
N ILE A 98 11.13 -10.84 1.46
CA ILE A 98 11.13 -9.63 0.63
C ILE A 98 12.45 -9.54 -0.16
N SER A 99 13.59 -9.71 0.52
CA SER A 99 14.91 -9.68 -0.12
C SER A 99 15.06 -10.76 -1.20
N GLN A 100 14.57 -11.99 -0.93
CA GLN A 100 14.54 -13.06 -1.93
C GLN A 100 13.70 -12.72 -3.15
N LYS A 101 12.55 -12.00 -2.95
CA LYS A 101 11.70 -11.57 -4.08
C LYS A 101 12.39 -10.54 -4.95
N TRP A 102 13.18 -9.65 -4.36
CA TRP A 102 14.01 -8.71 -5.13
C TRP A 102 15.11 -9.42 -5.93
N ASP A 103 15.75 -10.46 -5.36
CA ASP A 103 16.72 -11.29 -6.08
C ASP A 103 16.07 -12.07 -7.25
N GLU A 104 14.74 -12.26 -7.24
CA GLU A 104 13.94 -12.84 -8.32
C GLU A 104 13.46 -11.79 -9.35
N ASP A 105 13.97 -10.57 -9.35
CA ASP A 105 13.49 -9.43 -10.15
C ASP A 105 12.00 -9.11 -9.95
N LYS A 106 11.51 -9.27 -8.73
CA LYS A 106 10.13 -8.91 -8.34
C LYS A 106 10.14 -7.74 -7.39
N ILE A 107 9.14 -6.89 -7.48
CA ILE A 107 8.89 -5.82 -6.51
C ILE A 107 7.79 -6.24 -5.53
N ILE A 108 7.80 -5.66 -4.33
CA ILE A 108 6.68 -5.78 -3.38
C ILE A 108 5.64 -4.75 -3.75
N THR A 109 4.43 -5.20 -4.02
CA THR A 109 3.33 -4.34 -4.47
C THR A 109 2.34 -4.01 -3.37
N THR A 110 2.21 -4.85 -2.36
CA THR A 110 1.44 -4.53 -1.16
C THR A 110 1.75 -5.50 -0.02
N ILE A 111 1.50 -5.06 1.20
CA ILE A 111 1.67 -5.84 2.43
C ILE A 111 0.42 -5.67 3.31
N GLY A 112 0.02 -6.74 3.96
CA GLY A 112 -1.02 -6.72 4.98
C GLY A 112 -0.58 -7.51 6.21
N CYS A 113 -1.13 -7.16 7.36
CA CYS A 113 -0.83 -7.80 8.63
C CYS A 113 -2.12 -8.18 9.35
N LYS A 114 -2.26 -9.46 9.68
CA LYS A 114 -3.36 -9.96 10.52
C LYS A 114 -2.83 -10.30 11.90
N LYS A 115 -3.42 -9.67 12.93
CA LYS A 115 -3.12 -9.97 14.33
C LYS A 115 -4.28 -10.73 14.97
N ASN A 116 -4.00 -11.90 15.52
CA ASN A 116 -4.95 -12.70 16.26
C ASN A 116 -4.35 -13.05 17.64
N GLY A 117 -4.69 -12.26 18.65
CA GLY A 117 -4.06 -12.38 19.96
C GLY A 117 -2.56 -12.09 19.91
N SER A 118 -1.74 -13.08 20.26
CA SER A 118 -0.28 -13.01 20.18
C SER A 118 0.30 -13.51 18.84
N GLU A 119 -0.53 -14.07 17.98
CA GLU A 119 -0.10 -14.55 16.67
C GLU A 119 -0.25 -13.43 15.64
N VAL A 120 0.81 -13.20 14.87
CA VAL A 120 0.83 -12.24 13.78
C VAL A 120 1.12 -12.99 12.48
N VAL A 121 0.30 -12.72 11.46
CA VAL A 121 0.52 -13.24 10.11
C VAL A 121 0.79 -12.05 9.19
N TYR A 122 1.99 -12.00 8.66
CA TYR A 122 2.39 -11.04 7.63
C TYR A 122 2.09 -11.63 6.26
N CYS A 123 1.40 -10.90 5.42
CA CYS A 123 1.10 -11.26 4.05
C CYS A 123 1.76 -10.24 3.12
N GLY A 124 2.52 -10.70 2.14
CA GLY A 124 3.15 -9.86 1.13
C GLY A 124 2.75 -10.31 -0.26
N VAL A 125 2.62 -9.36 -1.17
CA VAL A 125 2.42 -9.60 -2.60
C VAL A 125 3.64 -9.12 -3.35
N SER A 126 4.16 -9.96 -4.25
CA SER A 126 5.28 -9.62 -5.10
C SER A 126 4.92 -9.77 -6.56
N SER A 127 5.34 -8.81 -7.38
CA SER A 127 5.03 -8.75 -8.80
C SER A 127 6.29 -8.62 -9.63
N LYS A 128 6.33 -9.34 -10.77
CA LYS A 128 7.27 -9.09 -11.84
C LYS A 128 6.65 -8.07 -12.78
N MET A 129 7.29 -6.93 -12.91
CA MET A 129 6.80 -5.85 -13.76
C MET A 129 7.50 -5.87 -15.12
N SER A 130 6.91 -5.25 -16.13
CA SER A 130 7.53 -5.06 -17.45
C SER A 130 8.68 -4.03 -17.45
N TYR A 131 8.84 -3.30 -16.36
CA TYR A 131 9.93 -2.38 -16.12
C TYR A 131 10.83 -2.87 -14.96
N SER A 132 12.08 -2.48 -14.95
CA SER A 132 12.97 -2.73 -13.82
C SER A 132 12.81 -1.62 -12.79
N GLY A 133 12.32 -1.94 -11.61
CA GLY A 133 12.27 -1.05 -10.45
C GLY A 133 13.29 -1.47 -9.41
N SER A 134 13.91 -0.50 -8.75
CA SER A 134 14.77 -0.74 -7.59
C SER A 134 14.02 -0.32 -6.35
N GLN A 135 13.63 -1.29 -5.52
CA GLN A 135 12.98 -1.03 -4.24
C GLN A 135 13.96 -1.07 -3.06
N GLY A 136 13.61 -0.39 -2.01
CA GLY A 136 14.21 -0.51 -0.70
C GLY A 136 13.15 -0.40 0.39
N TYR A 137 13.48 -0.88 1.58
CA TYR A 137 12.57 -0.69 2.72
C TYR A 137 13.29 -0.14 3.95
N LYS A 138 12.51 0.45 4.82
CA LYS A 138 12.92 0.79 6.18
C LYS A 138 11.83 0.39 7.16
N SER A 139 12.17 -0.43 8.15
CA SER A 139 11.27 -0.73 9.26
C SER A 139 11.61 0.16 10.44
N VAL A 140 10.65 0.92 10.91
CA VAL A 140 10.87 1.93 11.94
C VAL A 140 9.75 1.93 12.97
N ARG A 141 10.07 2.43 14.16
CA ARG A 141 9.04 2.73 15.15
C ARG A 141 8.26 3.96 14.70
N PRO A 142 6.96 4.02 14.94
CA PRO A 142 6.15 5.16 14.55
C PRO A 142 6.64 6.52 15.06
N ALA A 143 7.30 6.55 16.22
CA ALA A 143 7.91 7.78 16.76
C ALA A 143 9.04 8.34 15.87
N ASP A 144 9.69 7.50 15.10
CA ASP A 144 10.85 7.84 14.27
C ASP A 144 10.45 7.99 12.78
N ILE A 145 9.15 7.89 12.46
CA ILE A 145 8.68 7.77 11.07
C ILE A 145 9.11 8.95 10.19
N LEU A 146 8.94 10.18 10.64
CA LEU A 146 9.26 11.34 9.81
C LEU A 146 10.74 11.42 9.43
N SER A 147 11.64 11.12 10.38
CA SER A 147 13.08 11.07 10.09
C SER A 147 13.42 9.94 9.11
N ALA A 148 12.78 8.79 9.25
CA ALA A 148 12.98 7.65 8.37
C ALA A 148 12.47 7.92 6.95
N LEU A 149 11.31 8.56 6.80
CA LEU A 149 10.79 8.95 5.49
C LEU A 149 11.69 9.98 4.82
N GLN A 150 12.20 10.94 5.59
CA GLN A 150 13.15 11.93 5.08
C GLN A 150 14.46 11.28 4.59
N GLU A 151 14.97 10.28 5.31
CA GLU A 151 16.16 9.55 4.87
C GLU A 151 15.91 8.72 3.60
N LEU A 152 14.74 8.07 3.49
CA LEU A 152 14.36 7.28 2.33
C LEU A 152 14.15 8.13 1.08
N SER A 153 13.64 9.36 1.24
CA SER A 153 13.41 10.30 0.15
C SER A 153 14.67 11.09 -0.26
N ASN A 154 15.77 10.98 0.49
CA ASN A 154 17.04 11.55 0.13
C ASN A 154 17.74 10.65 -0.91
N GLY A 155 17.90 11.09 -2.14
CA GLY A 155 18.71 10.41 -3.13
C GLY A 155 17.97 9.79 -4.32
N ASN A 156 17.01 10.46 -4.90
CA ASN A 156 16.22 10.05 -6.08
C ASN A 156 15.20 8.92 -5.84
N ARG A 157 15.01 8.49 -4.61
CA ARG A 157 13.94 7.54 -4.27
C ARG A 157 12.77 8.26 -3.66
N ILE A 158 11.58 7.77 -3.93
CA ILE A 158 10.36 8.19 -3.28
C ILE A 158 9.78 7.04 -2.45
N VAL A 159 9.11 7.39 -1.36
CA VAL A 159 8.30 6.44 -0.59
C VAL A 159 7.01 6.21 -1.34
N THR A 160 6.77 4.97 -1.73
CA THR A 160 5.60 4.56 -2.51
C THR A 160 4.54 3.90 -1.67
N ASP A 161 4.93 3.33 -0.52
CA ASP A 161 4.01 2.60 0.34
C ASP A 161 4.41 2.66 1.82
N LEU A 162 3.39 2.57 2.68
CA LEU A 162 3.50 2.49 4.13
C LEU A 162 2.59 1.41 4.68
N TYR A 163 3.11 0.60 5.60
CA TYR A 163 2.34 -0.48 6.24
C TYR A 163 2.55 -0.48 7.74
N ASP A 164 1.47 -0.51 8.53
CA ASP A 164 1.56 -0.90 9.95
C ASP A 164 1.72 -2.42 10.04
N VAL A 165 2.81 -2.83 10.65
CA VAL A 165 3.15 -4.24 10.82
C VAL A 165 3.42 -4.51 12.31
N ASP A 166 2.36 -4.73 13.06
CA ASP A 166 2.39 -5.04 14.49
C ASP A 166 3.12 -4.00 15.36
N GLY A 167 2.82 -2.71 15.10
CA GLY A 167 3.37 -1.58 15.86
C GLY A 167 4.74 -1.09 15.38
N ALA A 168 5.25 -1.61 14.27
CA ALA A 168 6.29 -1.00 13.46
C ALA A 168 5.70 -0.52 12.14
N ILE A 169 6.31 0.49 11.53
CA ILE A 169 5.96 0.91 10.17
C ILE A 169 7.02 0.38 9.22
N LEU A 170 6.58 -0.32 8.19
CA LEU A 170 7.42 -0.67 7.05
C LEU A 170 7.16 0.33 5.94
N ALA A 171 8.15 1.15 5.62
CA ALA A 171 8.12 2.06 4.49
C ALA A 171 8.85 1.44 3.31
N ILE A 172 8.19 1.40 2.16
CA ILE A 172 8.78 0.99 0.89
C ILE A 172 9.14 2.24 0.11
N SER A 173 10.32 2.26 -0.50
CA SER A 173 10.77 3.32 -1.39
C SER A 173 11.20 2.75 -2.74
N GLU A 174 10.96 3.51 -3.79
CA GLU A 174 11.25 3.11 -5.15
C GLU A 174 11.88 4.25 -5.95
N ASP A 175 12.69 3.91 -6.94
CA ASP A 175 13.20 4.86 -7.93
C ASP A 175 12.14 4.99 -9.03
N VAL A 176 11.35 6.07 -8.96
CA VAL A 176 10.25 6.32 -9.90
C VAL A 176 10.58 7.54 -10.75
N PRO A 177 10.83 7.37 -12.05
CA PRO A 177 11.15 8.48 -12.93
C PRO A 177 10.03 9.53 -12.96
N GLY A 178 10.44 10.80 -12.91
CA GLY A 178 9.53 11.94 -13.01
C GLY A 178 9.00 12.44 -11.67
N TRP A 179 9.23 11.73 -10.57
CA TRP A 179 8.88 12.18 -9.22
C TRP A 179 10.13 12.76 -8.53
N SER A 180 10.04 13.94 -7.99
CA SER A 180 11.22 14.63 -7.44
C SER A 180 11.06 15.18 -6.04
N HIS A 181 9.83 15.34 -5.55
CA HIS A 181 9.55 15.95 -4.27
C HIS A 181 8.49 15.19 -3.51
N GLN A 182 8.74 14.99 -2.21
CA GLN A 182 7.77 14.41 -1.28
C GLN A 182 7.56 15.31 -0.07
N ILE A 183 6.35 15.26 0.46
CA ILE A 183 5.97 15.85 1.75
C ILE A 183 5.30 14.79 2.61
N PHE A 184 5.50 14.91 3.92
CA PHE A 184 5.06 13.93 4.90
C PHE A 184 4.26 14.60 6.00
N TYR A 185 3.16 13.98 6.40
CA TYR A 185 2.33 14.43 7.50
C TYR A 185 2.08 13.29 8.50
N THR A 186 2.12 13.62 9.79
CA THR A 186 1.55 12.79 10.85
C THR A 186 0.27 13.47 11.34
N CYS A 187 -0.83 12.75 11.32
CA CYS A 187 -2.16 13.28 11.61
C CYS A 187 -2.76 12.48 12.77
N PRO A 188 -2.84 13.06 13.98
CA PRO A 188 -3.34 12.35 15.15
C PRO A 188 -4.82 11.97 15.06
N ASP A 189 -5.57 12.65 14.20
CA ASP A 189 -6.99 12.39 14.00
C ASP A 189 -7.41 12.67 12.54
N PHE A 190 -8.66 12.31 12.23
CA PHE A 190 -9.21 12.51 10.89
C PHE A 190 -9.34 13.99 10.49
N GLY A 191 -9.60 14.89 11.43
CA GLY A 191 -9.72 16.32 11.13
C GLY A 191 -8.38 16.91 10.65
N VAL A 192 -7.27 16.50 11.28
CA VAL A 192 -5.92 16.89 10.85
C VAL A 192 -5.55 16.23 9.52
N LEU A 193 -5.95 14.97 9.32
CA LEU A 193 -5.74 14.28 8.04
C LEU A 193 -6.47 15.00 6.90
N SER A 194 -7.74 15.36 7.09
CA SER A 194 -8.51 16.09 6.07
C SER A 194 -7.84 17.40 5.68
N GLN A 195 -7.35 18.17 6.66
CA GLN A 195 -6.61 19.41 6.38
C GLN A 195 -5.28 19.17 5.65
N ALA A 196 -4.58 18.07 5.97
CA ALA A 196 -3.36 17.68 5.27
C ALA A 196 -3.64 17.33 3.81
N VAL A 197 -4.71 16.58 3.55
CA VAL A 197 -5.17 16.22 2.19
C VAL A 197 -5.49 17.49 1.39
N ASP A 198 -6.24 18.44 1.96
CA ASP A 198 -6.55 19.72 1.29
C ASP A 198 -5.28 20.50 0.91
N ARG A 199 -4.29 20.56 1.83
CA ARG A 199 -2.99 21.23 1.57
C ARG A 199 -2.19 20.54 0.47
N VAL A 200 -2.17 19.22 0.46
CA VAL A 200 -1.51 18.39 -0.55
C VAL A 200 -2.05 18.73 -1.94
N TYR A 201 -3.36 18.71 -2.12
CA TYR A 201 -3.99 19.00 -3.41
C TYR A 201 -3.83 20.47 -3.84
N GLN A 202 -3.92 21.43 -2.91
CA GLN A 202 -3.66 22.84 -3.21
C GLN A 202 -2.24 23.11 -3.71
N GLN A 203 -1.28 22.26 -3.35
CA GLN A 203 0.11 22.36 -3.77
C GLN A 203 0.45 21.47 -4.97
N ASN A 204 -0.55 20.87 -5.62
CA ASN A 204 -0.41 19.94 -6.73
C ASN A 204 0.45 18.69 -6.41
N TYR A 205 0.33 18.17 -5.20
CA TYR A 205 0.86 16.86 -4.84
C TYR A 205 -0.24 15.80 -4.96
N TYR A 206 0.18 14.56 -5.20
CA TYR A 206 -0.66 13.37 -5.21
C TYR A 206 -0.34 12.52 -4.00
N ILE A 207 -1.36 11.97 -3.34
CA ILE A 207 -1.15 11.02 -2.24
C ILE A 207 -0.59 9.74 -2.82
N THR A 208 0.59 9.32 -2.33
CA THR A 208 1.30 8.13 -2.79
C THR A 208 1.33 7.03 -1.74
N ALA A 209 1.16 7.37 -0.46
CA ALA A 209 0.98 6.37 0.59
C ALA A 209 0.21 6.93 1.79
N LEU A 210 -0.62 6.08 2.39
CA LEU A 210 -1.41 6.37 3.57
C LEU A 210 -1.40 5.15 4.51
N CYS A 211 -1.14 5.38 5.80
CA CYS A 211 -1.13 4.29 6.78
C CYS A 211 -1.70 4.78 8.11
N TYR A 212 -2.50 3.94 8.77
CA TYR A 212 -2.94 4.17 10.14
C TYR A 212 -2.02 3.42 11.11
N CYS A 213 -1.39 4.15 12.02
CA CYS A 213 -0.50 3.55 13.01
C CYS A 213 -0.55 4.31 14.34
N LEU A 214 -0.45 3.60 15.46
CA LEU A 214 -0.45 4.16 16.82
C LEU A 214 -1.53 5.20 17.10
N GLY A 215 -2.74 4.98 16.58
CA GLY A 215 -3.89 5.86 16.84
C GLY A 215 -3.94 7.11 15.97
N GLY A 216 -3.08 7.23 14.96
CA GLY A 216 -3.05 8.34 14.00
C GLY A 216 -2.75 7.89 12.58
N TRP A 217 -2.72 8.84 11.65
CA TRP A 217 -2.45 8.62 10.24
C TRP A 217 -1.09 9.17 9.83
N VAL A 218 -0.41 8.46 8.96
CA VAL A 218 0.76 8.96 8.22
C VAL A 218 0.38 9.08 6.76
N LEU A 219 0.63 10.24 6.18
CA LEU A 219 0.35 10.55 4.79
C LEU A 219 1.64 10.95 4.08
N VAL A 220 1.88 10.37 2.93
CA VAL A 220 2.94 10.71 2.00
C VAL A 220 2.33 11.22 0.71
N ALA A 221 2.84 12.34 0.22
CA ALA A 221 2.42 12.88 -1.06
C ALA A 221 3.63 13.30 -1.89
N SER A 222 3.52 13.11 -3.20
CA SER A 222 4.60 13.26 -4.17
C SER A 222 4.19 14.11 -5.37
N ARG A 223 5.16 14.74 -6.02
CA ARG A 223 4.99 15.44 -7.31
C ARG A 223 6.23 15.37 -8.18
#